data_ebca35ea446dba63d5dcd38f67e53546
#
_entry.id   ebca35ea446dba63d5dcd38f67e53546
#
_cell.length_a   1.000
_cell.length_b   1.000
_cell.length_c   1.000
_cell.angle_alpha   90.00
_cell.angle_beta   90.00
_cell.angle_gamma   90.00
#
_symmetry.space_group_name_H-M   'P 1'
#
loop_
_entity.id
_entity.type
_entity.pdbx_description
1 polymer ?
#
loop_
_entity_poly.entity_id
_entity_poly.type
_entity_poly.pdbx_seq_one_letter_code
_entity_poly.pdbx_strand_id
1 'polypeptide(L)'
;MYTLAQLNFVNEDYEEGVKVLLQWMQEVEVITAQGWSLLGQAYFQLGSDKKSESEKLDYYEKALESMLSAVKTAEIEEYKPKENWYVLMAACYSELQSRIGKEESLYKQLDIYEILVNLYPKKMYFIQLGGIYGQLNRELDYMITLNAAYQKDLLDKESEYLALTQLLLLNNNPYWAAKVLEAGRVKKVPVIDEKTCLLYTSDAADE
;
A
#
# COMPACT_ATOMS: atom_id res chain seq x y z
N MET A 1 27.34 -18.77 -5.98
CA MET A 1 26.20 -19.07 -5.08
C MET A 1 25.01 -18.13 -5.28
N TYR A 2 25.16 -16.81 -5.38
CA TYR A 2 24.03 -15.89 -5.59
C TYR A 2 23.16 -16.24 -6.81
N THR A 3 23.79 -16.47 -7.98
CA THR A 3 23.07 -16.88 -9.21
C THR A 3 22.35 -18.23 -9.07
N LEU A 4 22.91 -19.14 -8.27
CA LEU A 4 22.25 -20.44 -8.00
C LEU A 4 20.98 -20.23 -7.15
N ALA A 5 21.03 -19.37 -6.14
CA ALA A 5 19.85 -19.03 -5.37
C ALA A 5 18.76 -18.41 -6.25
N GLN A 6 19.12 -17.48 -7.16
CA GLN A 6 18.18 -16.92 -8.11
C GLN A 6 17.55 -17.98 -9.03
N LEU A 7 18.35 -18.96 -9.49
CA LEU A 7 17.84 -20.05 -10.32
C LEU A 7 16.84 -20.93 -9.56
N ASN A 8 17.12 -21.24 -8.29
CA ASN A 8 16.19 -21.98 -7.44
C ASN A 8 14.86 -21.23 -7.28
N PHE A 9 14.90 -19.90 -7.07
CA PHE A 9 13.67 -19.10 -6.97
C PHE A 9 12.88 -19.05 -8.30
N VAL A 10 13.57 -19.01 -9.43
CA VAL A 10 12.91 -19.10 -10.75
C VAL A 10 12.24 -20.46 -10.95
N ASN A 11 12.80 -21.52 -10.38
CA ASN A 11 12.24 -22.87 -10.40
C ASN A 11 11.23 -23.13 -9.26
N GLU A 12 10.86 -22.10 -8.50
CA GLU A 12 9.94 -22.18 -7.34
C GLU A 12 10.45 -23.06 -6.19
N ASP A 13 11.73 -23.40 -6.17
CA ASP A 13 12.38 -24.11 -5.08
C ASP A 13 12.88 -23.12 -4.02
N TYR A 14 11.92 -22.51 -3.32
CA TYR A 14 12.18 -21.42 -2.38
C TYR A 14 12.98 -21.87 -1.17
N GLU A 15 12.78 -23.11 -0.67
CA GLU A 15 13.48 -23.61 0.52
C GLU A 15 14.98 -23.78 0.23
N GLU A 16 15.35 -24.44 -0.85
CA GLU A 16 16.75 -24.59 -1.24
C GLU A 16 17.36 -23.25 -1.68
N GLY A 17 16.59 -22.41 -2.37
CA GLY A 17 17.01 -21.06 -2.75
C GLY A 17 17.39 -20.19 -1.54
N VAL A 18 16.58 -20.19 -0.50
CA VAL A 18 16.87 -19.49 0.76
C VAL A 18 18.13 -20.04 1.44
N LYS A 19 18.29 -21.36 1.50
CA LYS A 19 19.46 -21.99 2.09
C LYS A 19 20.76 -21.60 1.36
N VAL A 20 20.77 -21.66 0.05
CA VAL A 20 21.92 -21.23 -0.77
C VAL A 20 22.19 -19.72 -0.64
N LEU A 21 21.13 -18.90 -0.58
CA LEU A 21 21.27 -17.46 -0.41
C LEU A 21 21.85 -17.10 0.96
N LEU A 22 21.37 -17.73 2.03
CA LEU A 22 21.90 -17.53 3.38
C LEU A 22 23.38 -17.94 3.50
N GLN A 23 23.76 -19.04 2.85
CA GLN A 23 25.16 -19.46 2.79
C GLN A 23 26.02 -18.42 2.06
N TRP A 24 25.54 -17.90 0.93
CA TRP A 24 26.23 -16.81 0.22
C TRP A 24 26.36 -15.56 1.11
N MET A 25 25.31 -15.19 1.84
CA MET A 25 25.34 -14.03 2.75
C MET A 25 26.38 -14.15 3.87
N GLN A 26 26.72 -15.37 4.27
CA GLN A 26 27.79 -15.61 5.27
C GLN A 26 29.21 -15.48 4.69
N GLU A 27 29.36 -15.63 3.37
CA GLU A 27 30.66 -15.61 2.69
C GLU A 27 31.04 -14.24 2.15
N VAL A 28 30.06 -13.33 1.98
CA VAL A 28 30.33 -11.99 1.45
C VAL A 28 30.64 -11.01 2.57
N GLU A 29 31.53 -10.08 2.32
CA GLU A 29 31.87 -9.01 3.27
C GLU A 29 30.71 -8.03 3.48
N VAL A 30 29.96 -7.73 2.41
CA VAL A 30 28.81 -6.82 2.42
C VAL A 30 27.65 -7.46 1.67
N ILE A 31 26.50 -7.53 2.31
CA ILE A 31 25.27 -8.00 1.70
C ILE A 31 24.59 -6.79 1.03
N THR A 32 24.37 -6.87 -0.28
CA THR A 32 23.71 -5.81 -1.05
C THR A 32 22.23 -5.69 -0.73
N ALA A 33 21.64 -4.52 -0.99
CA ALA A 33 20.20 -4.31 -0.88
C ALA A 33 19.39 -5.29 -1.75
N GLN A 34 19.91 -5.67 -2.92
CA GLN A 34 19.30 -6.69 -3.78
C GLN A 34 19.29 -8.08 -3.11
N GLY A 35 20.38 -8.45 -2.43
CA GLY A 35 20.48 -9.72 -1.69
C GLY A 35 19.42 -9.81 -0.59
N TRP A 36 19.31 -8.77 0.22
CA TRP A 36 18.26 -8.65 1.23
C TRP A 36 16.85 -8.71 0.65
N SER A 37 16.61 -7.97 -0.44
CA SER A 37 15.31 -7.96 -1.12
C SER A 37 14.93 -9.35 -1.66
N LEU A 38 15.89 -10.09 -2.21
CA LEU A 38 15.67 -11.43 -2.72
C LEU A 38 15.29 -12.41 -1.60
N LEU A 39 15.97 -12.30 -0.46
CA LEU A 39 15.66 -13.10 0.73
C LEU A 39 14.25 -12.81 1.26
N GLY A 40 13.87 -11.54 1.35
CA GLY A 40 12.55 -11.14 1.81
C GLY A 40 11.43 -11.62 0.90
N GLN A 41 11.61 -11.55 -0.43
CA GLN A 41 10.65 -12.10 -1.40
C GLN A 41 10.49 -13.62 -1.24
N ALA A 42 11.59 -14.35 -1.06
CA ALA A 42 11.55 -15.79 -0.87
C ALA A 42 10.86 -16.19 0.44
N TYR A 43 11.14 -15.49 1.53
CA TYR A 43 10.45 -15.72 2.80
C TYR A 43 8.95 -15.42 2.71
N PHE A 44 8.55 -14.36 2.03
CA PHE A 44 7.14 -14.06 1.82
C PHE A 44 6.43 -15.18 1.08
N GLN A 45 7.03 -15.70 0.02
CA GLN A 45 6.49 -16.82 -0.74
C GLN A 45 6.38 -18.08 0.12
N LEU A 46 7.43 -18.43 0.84
CA LEU A 46 7.41 -19.56 1.78
C LEU A 46 6.31 -19.42 2.84
N GLY A 47 6.08 -18.20 3.34
CA GLY A 47 4.99 -17.92 4.27
C GLY A 47 3.63 -18.20 3.65
N SER A 48 3.40 -17.78 2.40
CA SER A 48 2.13 -17.99 1.71
C SER A 48 1.81 -19.47 1.48
N ASP A 49 2.83 -20.32 1.36
CA ASP A 49 2.69 -21.75 1.10
C ASP A 49 2.47 -22.59 2.36
N LYS A 50 2.70 -22.02 3.56
CA LYS A 50 2.52 -22.74 4.83
C LYS A 50 1.05 -22.88 5.19
N LYS A 51 0.71 -24.02 5.81
CA LYS A 51 -0.63 -24.32 6.31
C LYS A 51 -0.84 -23.86 7.76
N SER A 52 0.23 -23.86 8.54
CA SER A 52 0.22 -23.44 9.94
C SER A 52 0.28 -21.94 10.04
N GLU A 53 -0.69 -21.32 10.71
CA GLU A 53 -0.74 -19.86 10.91
C GLU A 53 0.51 -19.34 11.63
N SER A 54 1.00 -20.06 12.63
CA SER A 54 2.22 -19.67 13.33
C SER A 54 3.43 -19.66 12.42
N GLU A 55 3.59 -20.69 11.56
CA GLU A 55 4.69 -20.76 10.59
C GLU A 55 4.61 -19.66 9.56
N LYS A 56 3.39 -19.33 9.05
CA LYS A 56 3.17 -18.21 8.16
C LYS A 56 3.70 -16.90 8.76
N LEU A 57 3.27 -16.59 9.97
CA LEU A 57 3.65 -15.38 10.66
C LEU A 57 5.17 -15.30 10.87
N ASP A 58 5.82 -16.42 11.22
CA ASP A 58 7.28 -16.47 11.38
C ASP A 58 8.01 -16.16 10.06
N TYR A 59 7.49 -16.65 8.93
CA TYR A 59 8.05 -16.34 7.62
C TYR A 59 7.78 -14.90 7.19
N TYR A 60 6.61 -14.35 7.48
CA TYR A 60 6.30 -12.94 7.18
C TYR A 60 7.13 -11.96 8.02
N GLU A 61 7.45 -12.30 9.28
CA GLU A 61 8.42 -11.53 10.07
C GLU A 61 9.82 -11.53 9.43
N LYS A 62 10.32 -12.70 9.04
CA LYS A 62 11.61 -12.81 8.33
C LYS A 62 11.61 -12.05 7.00
N ALA A 63 10.50 -12.09 6.27
CA ALA A 63 10.34 -11.33 5.04
C ALA A 63 10.41 -9.83 5.30
N LEU A 64 9.69 -9.35 6.32
CA LEU A 64 9.68 -7.94 6.72
C LEU A 64 11.07 -7.46 7.15
N GLU A 65 11.76 -8.19 8.03
CA GLU A 65 13.12 -7.86 8.47
C GLU A 65 14.11 -7.78 7.31
N SER A 66 14.00 -8.72 6.36
CA SER A 66 14.83 -8.71 5.15
C SER A 66 14.54 -7.50 4.27
N MET A 67 13.27 -7.11 4.11
CA MET A 67 12.88 -5.93 3.34
C MET A 67 13.32 -4.62 4.01
N LEU A 68 13.21 -4.52 5.32
CA LEU A 68 13.72 -3.38 6.09
C LEU A 68 15.24 -3.24 5.89
N SER A 69 15.96 -4.36 5.93
CA SER A 69 17.39 -4.40 5.65
C SER A 69 17.70 -3.98 4.22
N ALA A 70 16.89 -4.40 3.24
CA ALA A 70 17.05 -4.00 1.84
C ALA A 70 16.90 -2.48 1.66
N VAL A 71 15.85 -1.88 2.25
CA VAL A 71 15.62 -0.42 2.18
C VAL A 71 16.77 0.34 2.83
N LYS A 72 17.16 -0.05 4.05
CA LYS A 72 18.27 0.58 4.78
C LYS A 72 19.61 0.47 4.01
N THR A 73 19.88 -0.68 3.41
CA THR A 73 21.11 -0.88 2.63
C THR A 73 21.08 -0.04 1.36
N ALA A 74 19.93 0.08 0.69
CA ALA A 74 19.78 0.95 -0.49
C ALA A 74 20.05 2.43 -0.17
N GLU A 75 19.63 2.90 1.01
CA GLU A 75 19.92 4.25 1.49
C GLU A 75 21.43 4.46 1.70
N ILE A 76 22.12 3.45 2.26
CA ILE A 76 23.60 3.49 2.42
C ILE A 76 24.30 3.45 1.06
N GLU A 77 23.78 2.69 0.12
CA GLU A 77 24.29 2.58 -1.26
C GLU A 77 23.85 3.78 -2.14
N GLU A 78 23.19 4.78 -1.57
CA GLU A 78 22.75 6.04 -2.20
C GLU A 78 21.86 5.84 -3.44
N TYR A 79 21.01 4.81 -3.44
CA TYR A 79 20.01 4.66 -4.49
C TYR A 79 18.59 4.50 -3.96
N LYS A 80 17.62 4.86 -4.80
CA LYS A 80 16.21 4.81 -4.46
C LYS A 80 15.75 3.35 -4.30
N PRO A 81 15.20 2.95 -3.12
CA PRO A 81 14.62 1.63 -2.94
C PRO A 81 13.51 1.36 -3.97
N LYS A 82 13.37 0.12 -4.40
CA LYS A 82 12.38 -0.24 -5.42
C LYS A 82 10.96 -0.22 -4.87
N GLU A 83 10.01 0.15 -5.71
CA GLU A 83 8.58 0.21 -5.39
C GLU A 83 8.06 -1.09 -4.76
N ASN A 84 8.40 -2.23 -5.36
CA ASN A 84 7.93 -3.53 -4.90
C ASN A 84 8.42 -3.92 -3.49
N TRP A 85 9.50 -3.31 -2.99
CA TRP A 85 9.97 -3.54 -1.63
C TRP A 85 9.01 -2.96 -0.60
N TYR A 86 8.55 -1.74 -0.82
CA TYR A 86 7.55 -1.09 0.02
C TYR A 86 6.20 -1.82 -0.06
N VAL A 87 5.79 -2.26 -1.26
CA VAL A 87 4.56 -3.04 -1.43
C VAL A 87 4.62 -4.34 -0.63
N LEU A 88 5.76 -5.04 -0.67
CA LEU A 88 5.94 -6.27 0.11
C LEU A 88 5.95 -6.02 1.62
N MET A 89 6.57 -4.93 2.08
CA MET A 89 6.54 -4.53 3.49
C MET A 89 5.11 -4.26 3.97
N ALA A 90 4.31 -3.53 3.18
CA ALA A 90 2.90 -3.29 3.49
C ALA A 90 2.09 -4.60 3.57
N ALA A 91 2.34 -5.54 2.64
CA ALA A 91 1.73 -6.87 2.66
C ALA A 91 2.13 -7.66 3.91
N CYS A 92 3.43 -7.67 4.29
CA CYS A 92 3.88 -8.31 5.52
C CYS A 92 3.18 -7.74 6.76
N TYR A 93 3.06 -6.41 6.88
CA TYR A 93 2.34 -5.80 8.00
C TYR A 93 0.85 -6.17 8.03
N SER A 94 0.21 -6.31 6.86
CA SER A 94 -1.17 -6.77 6.76
C SER A 94 -1.33 -8.21 7.26
N GLU A 95 -0.44 -9.12 6.84
CA GLU A 95 -0.45 -10.53 7.26
C GLU A 95 -0.12 -10.70 8.76
N LEU A 96 0.76 -9.85 9.29
CA LEU A 96 1.15 -9.86 10.70
C LEU A 96 0.12 -9.24 11.65
N GLN A 97 -1.02 -8.76 11.14
CA GLN A 97 -2.06 -8.08 11.94
C GLN A 97 -2.50 -8.88 13.17
N SER A 98 -2.62 -10.20 13.08
CA SER A 98 -3.01 -11.06 14.21
C SER A 98 -1.95 -11.11 15.32
N ARG A 99 -0.67 -10.90 14.98
CA ARG A 99 0.48 -10.93 15.90
C ARG A 99 0.78 -9.59 16.55
N ILE A 100 0.75 -8.51 15.77
CA ILE A 100 1.10 -7.16 16.24
C ILE A 100 -0.11 -6.31 16.66
N GLY A 101 -1.32 -6.77 16.35
CA GLY A 101 -2.56 -6.03 16.57
C GLY A 101 -2.99 -5.20 15.36
N LYS A 102 -4.33 -5.05 15.19
CA LYS A 102 -4.91 -4.38 14.03
C LYS A 102 -4.48 -2.93 13.90
N GLU A 103 -4.51 -2.19 14.97
CA GLU A 103 -4.20 -0.77 14.98
C GLU A 103 -2.72 -0.51 14.65
N GLU A 104 -1.81 -1.24 15.29
CA GLU A 104 -0.37 -1.17 14.99
C GLU A 104 -0.09 -1.52 13.53
N SER A 105 -0.69 -2.60 13.01
CA SER A 105 -0.58 -2.99 11.61
C SER A 105 -1.02 -1.87 10.66
N LEU A 106 -2.14 -1.19 10.95
CA LEU A 106 -2.63 -0.08 10.14
C LEU A 106 -1.67 1.12 10.16
N TYR A 107 -1.10 1.49 11.31
CA TYR A 107 -0.11 2.57 11.37
C TYR A 107 1.17 2.24 10.59
N LYS A 108 1.66 1.00 10.69
CA LYS A 108 2.83 0.56 9.90
C LYS A 108 2.55 0.58 8.39
N GLN A 109 1.37 0.13 7.98
CA GLN A 109 0.96 0.22 6.58
C GLN A 109 0.80 1.68 6.13
N LEU A 110 0.25 2.55 6.97
CA LEU A 110 0.09 3.98 6.71
C LEU A 110 1.45 4.60 6.36
N ASP A 111 2.48 4.43 7.20
CA ASP A 111 3.83 4.94 6.96
C ASP A 111 4.37 4.51 5.58
N ILE A 112 4.15 3.24 5.22
CA ILE A 112 4.60 2.70 3.93
C ILE A 112 3.82 3.30 2.76
N TYR A 113 2.50 3.43 2.87
CA TYR A 113 1.70 4.00 1.78
C TYR A 113 1.92 5.50 1.62
N GLU A 114 2.25 6.25 2.67
CA GLU A 114 2.70 7.64 2.57
C GLU A 114 4.01 7.74 1.76
N ILE A 115 4.96 6.83 1.96
CA ILE A 115 6.17 6.74 1.14
C ILE A 115 5.80 6.42 -0.32
N LEU A 116 4.92 5.44 -0.55
CA LEU A 116 4.52 5.02 -1.88
C LEU A 116 3.82 6.13 -2.68
N VAL A 117 2.90 6.88 -2.08
CA VAL A 117 2.22 8.00 -2.79
C VAL A 117 3.17 9.14 -3.12
N ASN A 118 4.23 9.34 -2.32
CA ASN A 118 5.24 10.36 -2.56
C ASN A 118 6.26 9.94 -3.64
N LEU A 119 6.79 8.72 -3.53
CA LEU A 119 7.85 8.25 -4.43
C LEU A 119 7.32 7.65 -5.73
N TYR A 120 6.14 7.03 -5.70
CA TYR A 120 5.50 6.28 -6.78
C TYR A 120 4.01 6.62 -6.88
N PRO A 121 3.61 7.83 -7.29
CA PRO A 121 2.24 8.32 -7.22
C PRO A 121 1.30 7.58 -8.19
N LYS A 122 0.85 6.38 -7.78
CA LYS A 122 -0.11 5.56 -8.51
C LYS A 122 -1.46 5.57 -7.79
N LYS A 123 -2.56 5.57 -8.54
CA LYS A 123 -3.94 5.55 -8.03
C LYS A 123 -4.12 4.56 -6.88
N MET A 124 -3.66 3.32 -7.08
CA MET A 124 -3.85 2.26 -6.10
C MET A 124 -3.31 2.61 -4.70
N TYR A 125 -2.21 3.35 -4.61
CA TYR A 125 -1.62 3.72 -3.32
C TYR A 125 -2.42 4.82 -2.62
N PHE A 126 -2.97 5.79 -3.36
CA PHE A 126 -3.89 6.78 -2.79
C PHE A 126 -5.17 6.13 -2.27
N ILE A 127 -5.72 5.16 -2.98
CA ILE A 127 -6.93 4.44 -2.54
C ILE A 127 -6.63 3.60 -1.29
N GLN A 128 -5.50 2.89 -1.24
CA GLN A 128 -5.10 2.13 -0.06
C GLN A 128 -4.84 3.05 1.15
N LEU A 129 -4.09 4.12 0.96
CA LEU A 129 -3.82 5.10 2.01
C LEU A 129 -5.11 5.71 2.56
N GLY A 130 -6.02 6.14 1.68
CA GLY A 130 -7.33 6.65 2.07
C GLY A 130 -8.14 5.61 2.84
N GLY A 131 -8.15 4.36 2.40
CA GLY A 131 -8.83 3.27 3.10
C GLY A 131 -8.27 3.00 4.51
N ILE A 132 -6.95 3.14 4.70
CA ILE A 132 -6.30 3.03 6.02
C ILE A 132 -6.72 4.20 6.91
N TYR A 133 -6.70 5.44 6.40
CA TYR A 133 -7.19 6.60 7.14
C TYR A 133 -8.65 6.44 7.56
N GLY A 134 -9.51 5.92 6.67
CA GLY A 134 -10.91 5.60 7.01
C GLY A 134 -11.03 4.57 8.14
N GLN A 135 -10.21 3.51 8.13
CA GLN A 135 -10.20 2.51 9.21
C GLN A 135 -9.69 3.06 10.55
N LEU A 136 -8.84 4.08 10.52
CA LEU A 136 -8.32 4.78 11.69
C LEU A 136 -9.23 5.94 12.15
N ASN A 137 -10.41 6.12 11.53
CA ASN A 137 -11.33 7.24 11.77
C ASN A 137 -10.68 8.63 11.56
N ARG A 138 -9.71 8.71 10.65
CA ARG A 138 -9.02 9.94 10.26
C ARG A 138 -9.65 10.51 8.98
N GLU A 139 -10.90 10.96 9.09
CA GLU A 139 -11.73 11.38 7.94
C GLU A 139 -11.12 12.55 7.15
N LEU A 140 -10.51 13.53 7.85
CA LEU A 140 -9.86 14.66 7.20
C LEU A 140 -8.67 14.22 6.32
N ASP A 141 -7.83 13.31 6.83
CA ASP A 141 -6.69 12.78 6.08
C ASP A 141 -7.14 11.91 4.92
N TYR A 142 -8.25 11.17 5.08
CA TYR A 142 -8.90 10.44 4.00
C TYR A 142 -9.35 11.39 2.88
N MET A 143 -10.06 12.47 3.23
CA MET A 143 -10.50 13.49 2.29
C MET A 143 -9.31 14.12 1.55
N ILE A 144 -8.25 14.52 2.27
CA ILE A 144 -7.05 15.13 1.70
C ILE A 144 -6.39 14.16 0.71
N THR A 145 -6.30 12.88 1.06
CA THR A 145 -5.69 11.83 0.23
C THR A 145 -6.47 11.60 -1.05
N LEU A 146 -7.80 11.48 -0.99
CA LEU A 146 -8.64 11.34 -2.18
C LEU A 146 -8.64 12.61 -3.04
N ASN A 147 -8.63 13.78 -2.40
CA ASN A 147 -8.51 15.04 -3.14
C ASN A 147 -7.16 15.15 -3.87
N ALA A 148 -6.07 14.70 -3.26
CA ALA A 148 -4.77 14.64 -3.94
C ALA A 148 -4.79 13.69 -5.15
N ALA A 149 -5.47 12.55 -5.05
CA ALA A 149 -5.69 11.64 -6.19
C ALA A 149 -6.55 12.29 -7.28
N TYR A 150 -7.61 13.01 -6.90
CA TYR A 150 -8.48 13.76 -7.81
C TYR A 150 -7.69 14.85 -8.57
N GLN A 151 -6.90 15.67 -7.87
CA GLN A 151 -6.06 16.72 -8.46
C GLN A 151 -4.99 16.17 -9.44
N LYS A 152 -4.56 14.94 -9.24
CA LYS A 152 -3.65 14.22 -10.14
C LYS A 152 -4.35 13.49 -11.28
N ASP A 153 -5.67 13.66 -11.41
CA ASP A 153 -6.51 12.99 -12.42
C ASP A 153 -6.47 11.45 -12.35
N LEU A 154 -6.31 10.91 -11.16
CA LEU A 154 -6.18 9.46 -10.93
C LEU A 154 -7.51 8.77 -10.65
N LEU A 155 -8.59 9.49 -10.32
CA LEU A 155 -9.90 8.90 -10.05
C LEU A 155 -10.61 8.56 -11.36
N ASP A 156 -11.15 7.33 -11.45
CA ASP A 156 -11.84 6.82 -12.64
C ASP A 156 -13.11 6.00 -12.33
N LYS A 157 -13.44 5.81 -11.02
CA LYS A 157 -14.62 5.07 -10.59
C LYS A 157 -15.63 5.99 -9.92
N GLU A 158 -16.92 5.71 -10.15
CA GLU A 158 -18.04 6.41 -9.49
C GLU A 158 -17.89 6.45 -7.98
N SER A 159 -17.60 5.29 -7.36
CA SER A 159 -17.44 5.17 -5.91
C SER A 159 -16.36 6.09 -5.33
N GLU A 160 -15.32 6.39 -6.10
CA GLU A 160 -14.23 7.27 -5.69
C GLU A 160 -14.65 8.74 -5.68
N TYR A 161 -15.38 9.17 -6.74
CA TYR A 161 -15.97 10.52 -6.81
C TYR A 161 -17.01 10.71 -5.71
N LEU A 162 -17.89 9.72 -5.49
CA LEU A 162 -18.89 9.78 -4.43
C LEU A 162 -18.26 9.84 -3.05
N ALA A 163 -17.23 9.01 -2.78
CA ALA A 163 -16.53 9.03 -1.50
C ALA A 163 -15.89 10.40 -1.24
N LEU A 164 -15.18 10.98 -2.22
CA LEU A 164 -14.60 12.31 -2.07
C LEU A 164 -15.69 13.38 -1.86
N THR A 165 -16.79 13.30 -2.62
CA THR A 165 -17.92 14.21 -2.47
C THR A 165 -18.52 14.17 -1.06
N GLN A 166 -18.78 12.97 -0.52
CA GLN A 166 -19.31 12.77 0.82
C GLN A 166 -18.38 13.34 1.89
N LEU A 167 -17.07 13.07 1.77
CA LEU A 167 -16.07 13.59 2.69
C LEU A 167 -15.97 15.13 2.64
N LEU A 168 -16.09 15.73 1.45
CA LEU A 168 -16.12 17.18 1.29
C LEU A 168 -17.37 17.81 1.94
N LEU A 169 -18.54 17.17 1.81
CA LEU A 169 -19.78 17.62 2.47
C LEU A 169 -19.68 17.51 3.99
N LEU A 170 -19.18 16.40 4.53
CA LEU A 170 -18.96 16.21 5.96
C LEU A 170 -17.99 17.27 6.54
N ASN A 171 -17.08 17.78 5.72
CA ASN A 171 -16.14 18.84 6.10
C ASN A 171 -16.62 20.25 5.69
N ASN A 172 -17.92 20.46 5.53
CA ASN A 172 -18.54 21.76 5.19
C ASN A 172 -17.97 22.41 3.92
N ASN A 173 -17.72 21.61 2.87
CA ASN A 173 -17.15 22.05 1.60
C ASN A 173 -18.08 21.77 0.41
N PRO A 174 -19.33 22.25 0.40
CA PRO A 174 -20.33 21.91 -0.62
C PRO A 174 -19.92 22.38 -2.04
N TYR A 175 -19.25 23.52 -2.13
CA TYR A 175 -18.78 24.03 -3.42
C TYR A 175 -17.80 23.04 -4.10
N TRP A 176 -16.80 22.53 -3.38
CA TRP A 176 -15.86 21.56 -3.95
C TRP A 176 -16.50 20.20 -4.17
N ALA A 177 -17.44 19.80 -3.33
CA ALA A 177 -18.24 18.59 -3.53
C ALA A 177 -18.99 18.63 -4.88
N ALA A 178 -19.67 19.74 -5.20
CA ALA A 178 -20.34 19.94 -6.47
C ALA A 178 -19.37 19.91 -7.67
N LYS A 179 -18.18 20.51 -7.53
CA LYS A 179 -17.14 20.48 -8.57
C LYS A 179 -16.62 19.08 -8.85
N VAL A 180 -16.41 18.27 -7.82
CA VAL A 180 -15.96 16.87 -7.95
C VAL A 180 -17.03 16.04 -8.67
N LEU A 181 -18.30 16.20 -8.32
CA LEU A 181 -19.40 15.49 -9.00
C LEU A 181 -19.51 15.88 -10.48
N GLU A 182 -19.46 17.17 -10.78
CA GLU A 182 -19.52 17.63 -12.17
C GLU A 182 -18.33 17.10 -12.99
N ALA A 183 -17.14 17.06 -12.41
CA ALA A 183 -15.97 16.47 -13.07
C ALA A 183 -16.16 14.97 -13.36
N GLY A 184 -16.73 14.20 -12.41
CA GLY A 184 -17.08 12.80 -12.62
C GLY A 184 -18.09 12.63 -13.76
N ARG A 185 -19.12 13.49 -13.82
CA ARG A 185 -20.12 13.48 -14.88
C ARG A 185 -19.50 13.74 -16.26
N VAL A 186 -18.63 14.74 -16.37
CA VAL A 186 -17.93 15.09 -17.64
C VAL A 186 -17.08 13.91 -18.13
N LYS A 187 -16.45 13.17 -17.23
CA LYS A 187 -15.69 11.95 -17.56
C LYS A 187 -16.57 10.74 -17.91
N LYS A 188 -17.90 10.89 -17.92
CA LYS A 188 -18.86 9.80 -18.13
C LYS A 188 -18.72 8.64 -17.13
N VAL A 189 -18.17 8.93 -15.95
CA VAL A 189 -18.27 8.05 -14.81
C VAL A 189 -19.71 8.17 -14.31
N PRO A 190 -20.51 7.09 -14.22
CA PRO A 190 -21.88 7.18 -13.74
C PRO A 190 -21.87 7.71 -12.30
N VAL A 191 -22.29 8.96 -12.07
CA VAL A 191 -22.15 9.61 -10.75
C VAL A 191 -23.51 10.00 -10.17
N ILE A 192 -24.62 9.78 -10.87
CA ILE A 192 -25.92 10.30 -10.40
C ILE A 192 -27.01 9.26 -10.49
N ASP A 193 -27.41 8.75 -9.34
CA ASP A 193 -28.79 8.36 -9.03
C ASP A 193 -29.56 9.62 -8.57
N GLU A 194 -30.84 9.74 -8.89
CA GLU A 194 -31.74 10.86 -8.51
C GLU A 194 -31.69 11.21 -7.01
N LYS A 195 -31.34 10.23 -6.15
CA LYS A 195 -31.17 10.42 -4.71
C LYS A 195 -29.99 11.31 -4.32
N THR A 196 -28.93 11.30 -5.10
CA THR A 196 -27.74 12.14 -4.85
C THR A 196 -28.03 13.61 -5.24
N CYS A 197 -28.90 13.83 -6.21
CA CYS A 197 -29.34 15.17 -6.62
C CYS A 197 -30.22 15.84 -5.54
N LEU A 198 -31.04 15.06 -4.81
CA LEU A 198 -31.91 15.56 -3.74
C LEU A 198 -31.14 16.00 -2.49
N LEU A 199 -29.99 15.43 -2.19
CA LEU A 199 -29.11 15.89 -1.08
C LEU A 199 -28.53 17.30 -1.32
N TYR A 200 -28.38 17.70 -2.58
CA TYR A 200 -27.84 19.02 -2.95
C TYR A 200 -28.91 20.13 -3.00
N THR A 201 -30.18 19.77 -3.21
CA THR A 201 -31.25 20.76 -3.36
C THR A 201 -31.90 21.10 -2.04
N SER A 202 -31.79 20.26 -1.00
CA SER A 202 -32.36 20.55 0.33
C SER A 202 -31.50 21.53 1.14
N ASP A 203 -30.16 21.43 1.07
CA ASP A 203 -29.27 22.31 1.84
C ASP A 203 -28.99 23.67 1.15
N ALA A 204 -29.16 23.74 -0.18
CA ALA A 204 -29.01 25.00 -0.93
C ALA A 204 -30.28 25.87 -0.94
N ALA A 205 -31.39 25.39 -0.39
CA ALA A 205 -32.67 26.11 -0.31
C ALA A 205 -32.89 26.81 1.04
N ASP A 206 -32.04 26.56 2.03
CA ASP A 206 -32.15 27.14 3.40
C ASP A 206 -31.12 28.28 3.68
N GLU A 207 -30.40 28.77 2.66
CA GLU A 207 -29.65 30.03 2.66
C GLU A 207 -30.30 31.04 1.70
#